data_4bb871572ebf046a66f711d286e53df4
#
_entry.id   4bb871572ebf046a66f711d286e53df4
#
_cell.length_a   1.000
_cell.length_b   1.000
_cell.length_c   1.000
_cell.angle_alpha   90.00
_cell.angle_beta   90.00
_cell.angle_gamma   90.00
#
_symmetry.space_group_name_H-M   'P 1'
#
loop_
_entity.id
_entity.type
_entity.pdbx_description
1 polymer ?
#
loop_
_entity_poly.entity_id
_entity_poly.type
_entity_poly.pdbx_seq_one_letter_code
_entity_poly.pdbx_strand_id
1 'polypeptide(L)'
;VPNQSANSVKEALDAVAGAGVNKDLLVPVVYLYGKSFAGAKGLGTSHQGTGSGNEGYLSYAELMGKFDSPDYKVTFDESSKSEVAVSESESIVFMGIPSVKAVAEQVKGEGMGGVAVYDLSQDHHEPIVSLLVTIGLELRPNVDYKPAKKK
;
A
#
# COMPACT_ATOMS: atom_id res chain seq x y z
N VAL A 1 -2.50 -4.17 -8.00
CA VAL A 1 -1.80 -3.39 -9.06
C VAL A 1 -0.54 -2.81 -8.43
N PRO A 2 0.64 -2.99 -9.00
CA PRO A 2 1.87 -2.42 -8.47
C PRO A 2 1.90 -0.89 -8.58
N ASN A 3 2.70 -0.24 -7.72
CA ASN A 3 2.82 1.21 -7.75
C ASN A 3 3.65 1.71 -8.94
N GLN A 4 4.73 1.01 -9.27
CA GLN A 4 5.66 1.37 -10.34
C GLN A 4 6.10 0.10 -11.07
N SER A 5 5.64 -0.10 -12.27
CA SER A 5 6.03 -1.12 -13.25
C SER A 5 5.02 -1.09 -14.40
N ALA A 6 5.06 -2.04 -15.32
CA ALA A 6 4.01 -2.19 -16.32
C ALA A 6 2.64 -2.46 -15.66
N ASN A 7 1.59 -1.83 -16.16
CA ASN A 7 0.22 -1.84 -15.61
C ASN A 7 0.13 -1.30 -14.17
N SER A 8 0.98 -0.34 -13.82
CA SER A 8 1.07 0.24 -12.49
C SER A 8 0.18 1.47 -12.31
N VAL A 9 0.05 1.89 -11.06
CA VAL A 9 -0.58 3.18 -10.71
C VAL A 9 0.17 4.33 -11.40
N LYS A 10 1.50 4.30 -11.39
CA LYS A 10 2.32 5.32 -12.06
C LYS A 10 2.03 5.40 -13.56
N GLU A 11 2.01 4.27 -14.26
CA GLU A 11 1.72 4.22 -15.70
C GLU A 11 0.32 4.79 -16.02
N ALA A 12 -0.68 4.46 -15.20
CA ALA A 12 -2.02 5.02 -15.35
C ALA A 12 -2.05 6.54 -15.16
N LEU A 13 -1.37 7.05 -14.15
CA LEU A 13 -1.26 8.50 -13.90
C LEU A 13 -0.51 9.23 -15.02
N ASP A 14 0.58 8.65 -15.52
CA ASP A 14 1.36 9.19 -16.65
C ASP A 14 0.52 9.25 -17.94
N ALA A 15 -0.29 8.21 -18.21
CA ALA A 15 -1.20 8.19 -19.35
C ALA A 15 -2.26 9.28 -19.27
N VAL A 16 -2.86 9.50 -18.10
CA VAL A 16 -3.87 10.56 -17.88
C VAL A 16 -3.24 11.95 -18.00
N ALA A 17 -2.05 12.16 -17.43
CA ALA A 17 -1.30 13.41 -17.59
C ALA A 17 -0.91 13.66 -19.05
N GLY A 18 -0.47 12.62 -19.76
CA GLY A 18 -0.15 12.66 -21.20
C GLY A 18 -1.36 13.01 -22.08
N ALA A 19 -2.57 12.71 -21.64
CA ALA A 19 -3.82 13.12 -22.28
C ALA A 19 -4.21 14.59 -22.00
N GLY A 20 -3.38 15.36 -21.28
CA GLY A 20 -3.57 16.79 -21.03
C GLY A 20 -4.24 17.15 -19.71
N VAL A 21 -4.43 16.20 -18.80
CA VAL A 21 -4.93 16.49 -17.44
C VAL A 21 -3.78 17.08 -16.62
N ASN A 22 -4.05 18.20 -15.95
CA ASN A 22 -3.07 18.81 -15.05
C ASN A 22 -2.72 17.88 -13.91
N LYS A 23 -1.44 17.73 -13.60
CA LYS A 23 -0.97 16.82 -12.54
C LYS A 23 -1.49 17.17 -11.16
N ASP A 24 -1.72 18.45 -10.86
CA ASP A 24 -2.30 18.91 -9.60
C ASP A 24 -3.75 18.42 -9.35
N LEU A 25 -4.42 17.91 -10.40
CA LEU A 25 -5.73 17.25 -10.29
C LEU A 25 -5.63 15.72 -10.11
N LEU A 26 -4.44 15.14 -10.24
CA LEU A 26 -4.23 13.72 -10.10
C LEU A 26 -4.02 13.35 -8.63
N VAL A 27 -4.78 12.35 -8.18
CA VAL A 27 -4.76 11.86 -6.79
C VAL A 27 -4.69 10.34 -6.80
N PRO A 28 -3.51 9.74 -6.62
CA PRO A 28 -3.39 8.28 -6.49
C PRO A 28 -4.12 7.78 -5.25
N VAL A 29 -4.67 6.56 -5.34
CA VAL A 29 -5.36 5.89 -4.23
C VAL A 29 -4.42 4.88 -3.59
N VAL A 30 -4.22 5.00 -2.29
CA VAL A 30 -3.58 3.98 -1.45
C VAL A 30 -4.65 3.07 -0.88
N TYR A 31 -4.53 1.77 -1.13
CA TYR A 31 -5.42 0.76 -0.58
C TYR A 31 -4.86 0.25 0.75
N LEU A 32 -5.70 0.30 1.80
CA LEU A 32 -5.32 -0.13 3.15
C LEU A 32 -5.65 -1.62 3.37
N TYR A 33 -5.41 -2.44 2.36
CA TYR A 33 -5.59 -3.89 2.39
C TYR A 33 -4.56 -4.61 1.53
N GLY A 34 -4.41 -5.91 1.77
CA GLY A 34 -3.64 -6.80 0.93
C GLY A 34 -4.50 -7.81 0.20
N LYS A 35 -3.92 -8.40 -0.84
CA LYS A 35 -4.51 -9.50 -1.60
C LYS A 35 -3.64 -10.74 -1.47
N SER A 36 -4.25 -11.83 -1.03
CA SER A 36 -3.58 -13.13 -0.84
C SER A 36 -3.84 -14.09 -1.99
N PHE A 37 -2.84 -14.90 -2.29
CA PHE A 37 -2.83 -15.87 -3.38
C PHE A 37 -2.30 -17.21 -2.86
N ALA A 38 -3.17 -18.24 -2.82
CA ALA A 38 -2.82 -19.57 -2.34
C ALA A 38 -1.75 -20.23 -3.24
N GLY A 39 -0.76 -20.84 -2.62
CA GLY A 39 0.32 -21.53 -3.30
C GLY A 39 1.35 -20.66 -4.00
N ALA A 40 1.10 -19.34 -4.11
CA ALA A 40 2.07 -18.42 -4.70
C ALA A 40 3.34 -18.30 -3.84
N LYS A 41 4.49 -18.08 -4.47
CA LYS A 41 5.82 -17.96 -3.83
C LYS A 41 6.46 -16.58 -4.06
N GLY A 42 5.66 -15.57 -4.30
CA GLY A 42 6.09 -14.20 -4.57
C GLY A 42 5.41 -13.59 -5.78
N LEU A 43 5.83 -12.38 -6.14
CA LEU A 43 5.31 -11.64 -7.29
C LEU A 43 5.55 -12.41 -8.60
N GLY A 44 4.55 -12.43 -9.48
CA GLY A 44 4.66 -13.05 -10.80
C GLY A 44 4.69 -14.58 -10.80
N THR A 45 4.54 -15.24 -9.64
CA THR A 45 4.47 -16.70 -9.58
C THR A 45 3.03 -17.21 -9.78
N SER A 46 2.90 -18.47 -10.23
CA SER A 46 1.59 -19.12 -10.33
C SER A 46 0.94 -19.27 -8.96
N HIS A 47 -0.39 -19.28 -8.93
CA HIS A 47 -1.19 -19.48 -7.72
C HIS A 47 -2.35 -20.44 -7.98
N GLN A 48 -2.94 -20.94 -6.90
CA GLN A 48 -4.04 -21.93 -6.93
C GLN A 48 -5.40 -21.29 -6.62
N GLY A 49 -5.49 -19.97 -6.64
CA GLY A 49 -6.67 -19.20 -6.29
C GLY A 49 -6.40 -18.16 -5.20
N THR A 50 -7.47 -17.73 -4.54
CA THR A 50 -7.35 -16.81 -3.40
C THR A 50 -6.80 -17.53 -2.18
N GLY A 51 -5.96 -16.84 -1.41
CA GLY A 51 -5.44 -17.32 -0.13
C GLY A 51 -6.36 -16.97 1.05
N SER A 52 -5.75 -16.68 2.19
CA SER A 52 -6.47 -16.32 3.42
C SER A 52 -7.22 -14.99 3.29
N GLY A 53 -8.14 -14.74 4.23
CA GLY A 53 -8.99 -13.55 4.26
C GLY A 53 -10.33 -13.73 3.54
N ASN A 54 -11.14 -12.67 3.53
CA ASN A 54 -12.42 -12.69 2.84
C ASN A 54 -12.19 -12.55 1.33
N GLU A 55 -12.44 -13.62 0.57
CA GLU A 55 -12.13 -13.68 -0.88
C GLU A 55 -10.68 -13.29 -1.22
N GLY A 56 -9.76 -13.58 -0.29
CA GLY A 56 -8.34 -13.23 -0.41
C GLY A 56 -8.01 -11.78 -0.02
N TYR A 57 -8.95 -11.01 0.51
CA TYR A 57 -8.69 -9.67 1.03
C TYR A 57 -8.48 -9.70 2.54
N LEU A 58 -7.44 -8.99 3.00
CA LEU A 58 -7.15 -8.76 4.41
C LEU A 58 -6.89 -7.25 4.60
N SER A 59 -7.52 -6.66 5.62
CA SER A 59 -7.22 -5.28 6.01
C SER A 59 -5.75 -5.13 6.41
N TYR A 60 -5.22 -3.94 6.33
CA TYR A 60 -3.84 -3.67 6.75
C TYR A 60 -3.65 -4.00 8.24
N ALA A 61 -4.65 -3.73 9.08
CA ALA A 61 -4.62 -4.11 10.50
C ALA A 61 -4.51 -5.62 10.71
N GLU A 62 -5.29 -6.43 9.95
CA GLU A 62 -5.18 -7.90 9.99
C GLU A 62 -3.81 -8.39 9.51
N LEU A 63 -3.24 -7.75 8.49
CA LEU A 63 -1.91 -8.09 7.99
C LEU A 63 -0.83 -7.86 9.03
N MET A 64 -0.88 -6.76 9.77
CA MET A 64 0.10 -6.49 10.83
C MET A 64 0.07 -7.56 11.91
N GLY A 65 -1.13 -7.96 12.38
CA GLY A 65 -1.26 -9.08 13.32
C GLY A 65 -0.82 -10.43 12.74
N LYS A 66 -1.03 -10.65 11.44
CA LYS A 66 -0.62 -11.89 10.77
C LYS A 66 0.90 -12.00 10.63
N PHE A 67 1.60 -10.88 10.41
CA PHE A 67 3.05 -10.84 10.23
C PHE A 67 3.85 -10.88 11.54
N ASP A 68 3.18 -10.90 12.70
CA ASP A 68 3.81 -11.27 13.96
C ASP A 68 4.24 -12.77 13.98
N SER A 69 3.66 -13.60 13.10
CA SER A 69 4.07 -14.98 12.93
C SER A 69 5.40 -15.07 12.15
N PRO A 70 6.37 -15.89 12.59
CA PRO A 70 7.62 -16.14 11.86
C PRO A 70 7.43 -16.89 10.53
N ASP A 71 6.22 -17.37 10.24
CA ASP A 71 5.90 -18.09 9.00
C ASP A 71 5.95 -17.18 7.77
N TYR A 72 5.80 -15.86 7.96
CA TYR A 72 5.81 -14.90 6.87
C TYR A 72 7.14 -14.18 6.76
N LYS A 73 7.72 -14.21 5.56
CA LYS A 73 8.83 -13.35 5.19
C LYS A 73 8.30 -12.18 4.39
N VAL A 74 8.35 -10.99 4.97
CA VAL A 74 7.95 -9.73 4.31
C VAL A 74 9.17 -9.13 3.62
N THR A 75 9.00 -8.73 2.37
CA THR A 75 10.02 -8.04 1.56
C THR A 75 9.40 -6.89 0.79
N PHE A 76 10.18 -5.82 0.59
CA PHE A 76 9.82 -4.72 -0.30
C PHE A 76 10.42 -4.98 -1.68
N ASP A 77 9.60 -4.92 -2.71
CA ASP A 77 10.06 -5.05 -4.09
C ASP A 77 10.32 -3.66 -4.69
N GLU A 78 11.58 -3.36 -4.92
CA GLU A 78 12.03 -2.05 -5.43
C GLU A 78 11.47 -1.74 -6.82
N SER A 79 11.23 -2.75 -7.64
CA SER A 79 10.76 -2.56 -9.02
C SER A 79 9.29 -2.16 -9.10
N SER A 80 8.45 -2.77 -8.28
CA SER A 80 7.01 -2.49 -8.20
C SER A 80 6.64 -1.49 -7.11
N LYS A 81 7.60 -1.15 -6.22
CA LYS A 81 7.36 -0.33 -5.01
C LYS A 81 6.19 -0.87 -4.17
N SER A 82 6.14 -2.18 -4.00
CA SER A 82 5.09 -2.88 -3.25
C SER A 82 5.73 -3.87 -2.28
N GLU A 83 5.04 -4.17 -1.19
CA GLU A 83 5.45 -5.24 -0.28
C GLU A 83 4.80 -6.56 -0.68
N VAL A 84 5.55 -7.62 -0.47
CA VAL A 84 5.08 -9.00 -0.57
C VAL A 84 5.47 -9.78 0.67
N ALA A 85 4.49 -10.44 1.28
CA ALA A 85 4.70 -11.42 2.34
C ALA A 85 4.56 -12.82 1.76
N VAL A 86 5.51 -13.69 2.02
CA VAL A 86 5.53 -15.06 1.52
C VAL A 86 5.60 -16.05 2.67
N SER A 87 4.72 -17.05 2.64
CA SER A 87 4.73 -18.22 3.53
C SER A 87 4.81 -19.52 2.75
N GLU A 88 4.73 -20.65 3.43
CA GLU A 88 4.63 -21.95 2.78
C GLU A 88 3.34 -22.15 1.99
N SER A 89 2.26 -21.52 2.42
CA SER A 89 0.91 -21.73 1.87
C SER A 89 0.43 -20.65 0.92
N GLU A 90 0.95 -19.42 1.02
CA GLU A 90 0.45 -18.27 0.25
C GLU A 90 1.47 -17.15 0.10
N SER A 91 1.19 -16.25 -0.84
CA SER A 91 1.79 -14.92 -0.90
C SER A 91 0.74 -13.86 -0.77
N ILE A 92 1.05 -12.76 -0.07
CA ILE A 92 0.18 -11.61 0.12
C ILE A 92 0.88 -10.39 -0.44
N VAL A 93 0.23 -9.67 -1.35
CA VAL A 93 0.73 -8.40 -1.90
C VAL A 93 -0.05 -7.27 -1.26
N PHE A 94 0.63 -6.27 -0.75
CA PHE A 94 0.01 -5.15 -0.03
C PHE A 94 0.84 -3.87 -0.18
N MET A 95 0.30 -2.78 0.31
CA MET A 95 1.01 -1.51 0.49
C MET A 95 1.29 -1.34 1.97
N GLY A 96 2.57 -1.34 2.33
CA GLY A 96 3.03 -1.03 3.67
C GLY A 96 3.66 0.36 3.73
N ILE A 97 4.39 0.64 4.80
CA ILE A 97 5.04 1.94 5.01
C ILE A 97 5.99 2.32 3.86
N PRO A 98 6.91 1.44 3.39
CA PRO A 98 7.78 1.76 2.25
C PRO A 98 7.01 2.10 0.97
N SER A 99 5.97 1.32 0.62
CA SER A 99 5.12 1.59 -0.55
C SER A 99 4.43 2.94 -0.47
N VAL A 100 3.84 3.25 0.68
CA VAL A 100 3.13 4.51 0.91
C VAL A 100 4.06 5.71 0.85
N LYS A 101 5.28 5.59 1.39
CA LYS A 101 6.34 6.60 1.23
C LYS A 101 6.69 6.84 -0.23
N ALA A 102 6.85 5.77 -1.02
CA ALA A 102 7.14 5.88 -2.45
C ALA A 102 6.02 6.63 -3.20
N VAL A 103 4.74 6.37 -2.88
CA VAL A 103 3.60 7.12 -3.44
C VAL A 103 3.65 8.59 -3.02
N ALA A 104 3.90 8.88 -1.75
CA ALA A 104 3.98 10.26 -1.26
C ALA A 104 5.15 11.03 -1.89
N GLU A 105 6.30 10.40 -2.09
CA GLU A 105 7.44 10.97 -2.80
C GLU A 105 7.10 11.29 -4.25
N GLN A 106 6.42 10.39 -4.95
CA GLN A 106 5.94 10.62 -6.32
C GLN A 106 4.98 11.82 -6.37
N VAL A 107 3.99 11.87 -5.47
CA VAL A 107 3.02 12.98 -5.38
C VAL A 107 3.72 14.32 -5.20
N LYS A 108 4.70 14.39 -4.28
CA LYS A 108 5.50 15.62 -4.07
C LYS A 108 6.36 15.97 -5.28
N GLY A 109 7.07 14.97 -5.79
CA GLY A 109 8.04 15.15 -6.90
C GLY A 109 7.38 15.56 -8.21
N GLU A 110 6.16 15.12 -8.47
CA GLU A 110 5.42 15.41 -9.69
C GLU A 110 4.36 16.53 -9.53
N GLY A 111 4.21 17.11 -8.33
CA GLY A 111 3.24 18.18 -8.07
C GLY A 111 1.80 17.73 -8.19
N MET A 112 1.49 16.49 -7.78
CA MET A 112 0.12 15.97 -7.79
C MET A 112 -0.73 16.56 -6.67
N GLY A 113 -2.07 16.43 -6.79
CA GLY A 113 -3.04 17.03 -5.87
C GLY A 113 -3.07 16.47 -4.47
N GLY A 114 -2.52 15.25 -4.27
CA GLY A 114 -2.48 14.60 -2.97
C GLY A 114 -2.59 13.08 -3.06
N VAL A 115 -2.97 12.45 -1.95
CA VAL A 115 -3.21 11.00 -1.86
C VAL A 115 -4.61 10.77 -1.29
N ALA A 116 -5.37 9.89 -1.92
CA ALA A 116 -6.60 9.33 -1.38
C ALA A 116 -6.32 7.98 -0.72
N VAL A 117 -7.11 7.59 0.27
CA VAL A 117 -7.02 6.28 0.92
C VAL A 117 -8.33 5.52 0.81
N TYR A 118 -8.26 4.21 0.66
CA TYR A 118 -9.41 3.31 0.61
C TYR A 118 -9.09 2.05 1.42
N ASP A 119 -9.77 1.78 2.55
CA ASP A 119 -10.59 2.73 3.31
C ASP A 119 -10.03 2.85 4.73
N LEU A 120 -10.42 3.91 5.44
CA LEU A 120 -9.87 4.24 6.77
C LEU A 120 -10.13 3.18 7.83
N SER A 121 -11.19 2.39 7.70
CA SER A 121 -11.53 1.32 8.66
C SER A 121 -10.53 0.17 8.66
N GLN A 122 -9.70 0.07 7.62
CA GLN A 122 -8.75 -1.02 7.40
C GLN A 122 -7.32 -0.67 7.87
N ASP A 123 -7.08 0.57 8.29
CA ASP A 123 -5.78 0.99 8.79
C ASP A 123 -5.49 0.43 10.18
N HIS A 124 -4.23 0.38 10.56
CA HIS A 124 -3.83 0.00 11.89
C HIS A 124 -4.01 1.16 12.87
N HIS A 125 -4.51 0.88 14.08
CA HIS A 125 -4.81 1.90 15.09
C HIS A 125 -3.59 2.48 15.80
N GLU A 126 -2.45 1.76 15.78
CA GLU A 126 -1.19 2.25 16.36
C GLU A 126 -0.51 3.25 15.43
N PRO A 127 -0.25 4.50 15.88
CA PRO A 127 0.26 5.55 14.99
C PRO A 127 1.58 5.21 14.28
N ILE A 128 2.45 4.42 14.93
CA ILE A 128 3.78 4.08 14.39
C ILE A 128 3.70 3.13 13.18
N VAL A 129 2.62 2.39 13.04
CA VAL A 129 2.38 1.47 11.91
C VAL A 129 1.27 1.94 10.99
N SER A 130 0.48 2.97 11.37
CA SER A 130 -0.61 3.50 10.55
C SER A 130 -0.11 4.08 9.24
N LEU A 131 -0.71 3.66 8.14
CA LEU A 131 -0.42 4.18 6.81
C LEU A 131 -0.95 5.60 6.63
N LEU A 132 -2.09 5.92 7.23
CA LEU A 132 -2.64 7.29 7.22
C LEU A 132 -1.73 8.27 7.92
N VAL A 133 -1.17 7.90 9.09
CA VAL A 133 -0.18 8.72 9.79
C VAL A 133 1.07 8.89 8.94
N THR A 134 1.55 7.83 8.31
CA THR A 134 2.71 7.89 7.40
C THR A 134 2.47 8.86 6.25
N ILE A 135 1.32 8.80 5.57
CA ILE A 135 0.94 9.73 4.50
C ILE A 135 0.95 11.17 5.02
N GLY A 136 0.34 11.38 6.18
CA GLY A 136 0.29 12.71 6.80
C GLY A 136 1.67 13.28 7.10
N LEU A 137 2.57 12.49 7.67
CA LEU A 137 3.95 12.89 7.98
C LEU A 137 4.76 13.19 6.70
N GLU A 138 4.57 12.43 5.64
CA GLU A 138 5.26 12.65 4.36
C GLU A 138 4.77 13.87 3.60
N LEU A 139 3.45 14.10 3.57
CA LEU A 139 2.86 15.19 2.79
C LEU A 139 2.73 16.50 3.58
N ARG A 140 2.64 16.43 4.91
CA ARG A 140 2.49 17.58 5.82
C ARG A 140 3.42 17.47 7.04
N PRO A 141 4.73 17.50 6.86
CA PRO A 141 5.70 17.23 7.94
C PRO A 141 5.65 18.25 9.09
N ASN A 142 5.05 19.43 8.88
CA ASN A 142 4.94 20.50 9.88
C ASN A 142 3.65 20.45 10.72
N VAL A 143 2.80 19.43 10.52
CA VAL A 143 1.60 19.24 11.34
C VAL A 143 1.95 18.41 12.57
N ASP A 144 1.62 18.91 13.76
CA ASP A 144 1.80 18.20 15.02
C ASP A 144 0.68 17.16 15.21
N TYR A 145 0.98 15.91 14.89
CA TYR A 145 0.06 14.78 15.04
C TYR A 145 -0.05 14.36 16.50
N LYS A 146 -1.02 14.92 17.23
CA LYS A 146 -1.31 14.50 18.60
C LYS A 146 -2.24 13.29 18.60
N PRO A 147 -1.91 12.20 19.31
CA PRO A 147 -2.82 11.07 19.45
C PRO A 147 -4.11 11.52 20.16
N ALA A 148 -5.24 10.98 19.71
CA ALA A 148 -6.52 11.24 20.38
C ALA A 148 -6.43 10.80 21.86
N LYS A 149 -6.85 11.68 22.77
CA LYS A 149 -6.93 11.31 24.19
C LYS A 149 -7.94 10.18 24.33
N LYS A 150 -7.50 9.02 24.86
CA LYS A 150 -8.42 7.96 25.27
C LYS A 150 -9.40 8.57 26.31
N LYS A 151 -10.68 8.51 26.02
CA LYS A 151 -11.74 8.82 26.99
C LYS A 151 -11.94 7.64 27.92
#